data_efa9910345af4bb5bd030feb15e7ada2
#
_entry.id   efa9910345af4bb5bd030feb15e7ada2
#
_cell.length_a   1.000
_cell.length_b   1.000
_cell.length_c   1.000
_cell.angle_alpha   90.00
_cell.angle_beta   90.00
_cell.angle_gamma   90.00
#
_symmetry.space_group_name_H-M   'P 1'
#
loop_
_entity.id
_entity.type
_entity.pdbx_description
1 polymer ?
#
loop_
_entity_poly.entity_id
_entity_poly.type
_entity_poly.pdbx_seq_one_letter_code
_entity_poly.pdbx_strand_id
1 'polypeptide(L)'
;MIDRLGRNITYLRISVTDKCNLRCRYCMPEDGVCKKDHTDMLTEDEFIDAVKAAAELGITKVRITGGEPLVKKNIVSICRRTAEVTGIREVCLTTNGVLLPQLAKPLKEAGVKRLNLSLDTLKPEKYAYITRIGKMDDFRAGLDAAFEAGFEKIKINAVLIGGFNDDE
;
A
#
# COMPACT_ATOMS: atom_id res chain seq x y z
N MET A 1 13.49 18.31 5.21
CA MET A 1 13.73 19.13 3.99
C MET A 1 12.66 20.20 3.91
N ILE A 2 13.03 21.47 3.71
CA ILE A 2 12.07 22.57 3.55
C ILE A 2 11.92 22.86 2.07
N ASP A 3 10.70 22.90 1.56
CA ASP A 3 10.43 23.25 0.17
C ASP A 3 10.40 24.78 -0.06
N ARG A 4 10.23 25.20 -1.33
CA ARG A 4 10.20 26.63 -1.70
C ARG A 4 9.01 27.40 -1.11
N LEU A 5 8.00 26.70 -0.55
CA LEU A 5 6.85 27.28 0.12
C LEU A 5 6.97 27.25 1.65
N GLY A 6 8.16 26.92 2.18
CA GLY A 6 8.42 26.85 3.63
C GLY A 6 7.86 25.59 4.32
N ARG A 7 7.35 24.59 3.57
CA ARG A 7 6.79 23.39 4.17
C ARG A 7 7.90 22.39 4.50
N ASN A 8 7.86 21.82 5.71
CA ASN A 8 8.78 20.76 6.10
C ASN A 8 8.30 19.40 5.54
N ILE A 9 8.98 18.90 4.52
CA ILE A 9 8.70 17.62 3.88
C ILE A 9 9.40 16.51 4.65
N THR A 10 8.61 15.68 5.33
CA THR A 10 9.09 14.56 6.16
C THR A 10 8.52 13.21 5.72
N TYR A 11 7.76 13.19 4.65
CA TYR A 11 6.99 12.03 4.19
C TYR A 11 7.32 11.68 2.75
N LEU A 12 7.68 10.42 2.51
CA LEU A 12 7.91 9.82 1.19
C LEU A 12 6.82 8.80 0.89
N ARG A 13 6.26 8.85 -0.30
CA ARG A 13 5.44 7.79 -0.87
C ARG A 13 6.20 7.14 -2.02
N ILE A 14 6.37 5.82 -1.98
CA ILE A 14 7.16 5.08 -2.96
C ILE A 14 6.40 3.84 -3.44
N SER A 15 6.38 3.64 -4.76
CA SER A 15 5.73 2.50 -5.41
C SER A 15 6.74 1.37 -5.60
N VAL A 16 6.39 0.15 -5.20
CA VAL A 16 7.26 -1.03 -5.31
C VAL A 16 6.91 -1.93 -6.49
N THR A 17 5.75 -1.73 -7.10
CA THR A 17 5.26 -2.53 -8.23
C THR A 17 4.12 -1.82 -8.95
N ASP A 18 3.98 -2.07 -10.23
CA ASP A 18 2.85 -1.69 -11.08
C ASP A 18 1.74 -2.77 -11.11
N LYS A 19 2.06 -4.00 -10.67
CA LYS A 19 1.13 -5.14 -10.65
C LYS A 19 0.10 -4.99 -9.55
N CYS A 20 -1.13 -5.46 -9.84
CA CYS A 20 -2.22 -5.52 -8.88
C CYS A 20 -3.01 -6.82 -9.06
N ASN A 21 -3.57 -7.33 -7.98
CA ASN A 21 -4.49 -8.48 -7.97
C ASN A 21 -5.98 -8.08 -8.11
N LEU A 22 -6.26 -6.78 -8.27
CA LEU A 22 -7.59 -6.25 -8.63
C LEU A 22 -7.53 -5.51 -9.97
N ARG A 23 -8.70 -5.17 -10.53
CA ARG A 23 -8.86 -4.47 -11.82
C ARG A 23 -9.84 -3.33 -11.69
N CYS A 24 -9.65 -2.47 -10.66
CA CYS A 24 -10.58 -1.38 -10.37
C CYS A 24 -10.80 -0.49 -11.60
N ARG A 25 -12.08 -0.24 -11.93
CA ARG A 25 -12.53 0.40 -13.18
C ARG A 25 -11.92 1.77 -13.44
N TYR A 26 -11.69 2.54 -12.38
CA TYR A 26 -11.10 3.87 -12.47
C TYR A 26 -9.56 3.88 -12.44
N CYS A 27 -8.93 2.72 -12.15
CA CYS A 27 -7.50 2.63 -11.87
C CYS A 27 -6.72 1.86 -12.94
N MET A 28 -7.26 0.75 -13.42
CA MET A 28 -6.52 -0.19 -14.26
C MET A 28 -7.41 -0.74 -15.38
N PRO A 29 -6.87 -0.90 -16.61
CA PRO A 29 -7.55 -1.63 -17.68
C PRO A 29 -7.92 -3.06 -17.26
N GLU A 30 -8.91 -3.65 -17.92
CA GLU A 30 -9.40 -4.98 -17.61
C GLU A 30 -8.31 -6.05 -17.78
N ASP A 31 -7.51 -5.93 -18.82
CA ASP A 31 -6.38 -6.82 -19.12
C ASP A 31 -5.16 -6.56 -18.21
N GLY A 32 -5.22 -5.56 -17.36
CA GLY A 32 -4.11 -5.13 -16.51
C GLY A 32 -3.13 -4.21 -17.22
N VAL A 33 -1.95 -4.01 -16.62
CA VAL A 33 -0.87 -3.22 -17.22
C VAL A 33 0.05 -4.09 -18.06
N CYS A 34 0.64 -3.52 -19.12
CA CYS A 34 1.69 -4.17 -19.88
C CYS A 34 2.84 -4.59 -18.94
N LYS A 35 3.31 -5.82 -19.13
CA LYS A 35 4.45 -6.30 -18.34
C LYS A 35 5.68 -5.48 -18.75
N LYS A 36 6.25 -4.76 -17.79
CA LYS A 36 7.59 -4.19 -17.95
C LYS A 36 8.63 -5.29 -17.73
N ASP A 37 9.77 -5.17 -18.39
CA ASP A 37 10.88 -6.08 -18.16
C ASP A 37 11.41 -5.92 -16.74
N HIS A 38 11.94 -7.01 -16.17
CA HIS A 38 12.49 -7.00 -14.81
C HIS A 38 13.66 -6.02 -14.66
N THR A 39 14.34 -5.70 -15.75
CA THR A 39 15.43 -4.73 -15.82
C THR A 39 14.97 -3.28 -15.62
N ASP A 40 13.69 -2.99 -15.84
CA ASP A 40 13.12 -1.64 -15.69
C ASP A 40 12.59 -1.39 -14.26
N MET A 41 12.70 -2.38 -13.39
CA MET A 41 12.19 -2.33 -12.02
C MET A 41 13.33 -2.25 -11.03
N LEU A 42 13.24 -1.33 -10.06
CA LEU A 42 14.19 -1.25 -8.97
C LEU A 42 14.31 -2.59 -8.24
N THR A 43 15.55 -2.99 -8.00
CA THR A 43 15.88 -4.07 -7.07
C THR A 43 15.53 -3.68 -5.64
N GLU A 44 15.55 -4.63 -4.73
CA GLU A 44 15.32 -4.33 -3.31
C GLU A 44 16.43 -3.41 -2.75
N ASP A 45 17.68 -3.62 -3.16
CA ASP A 45 18.81 -2.81 -2.69
C ASP A 45 18.70 -1.36 -3.16
N GLU A 46 18.42 -1.14 -4.44
CA GLU A 46 18.20 0.21 -4.99
C GLU A 46 17.02 0.92 -4.32
N PHE A 47 15.95 0.16 -4.00
CA PHE A 47 14.83 0.71 -3.25
C PHE A 47 15.25 1.18 -1.86
N ILE A 48 16.05 0.38 -1.13
CA ILE A 48 16.53 0.74 0.21
C ILE A 48 17.52 1.90 0.14
N ASP A 49 18.36 1.96 -0.88
CA ASP A 49 19.29 3.09 -1.07
C ASP A 49 18.54 4.40 -1.35
N ALA A 50 17.45 4.36 -2.10
CA ALA A 50 16.56 5.51 -2.26
C ALA A 50 15.93 5.96 -0.93
N VAL A 51 15.54 5.01 -0.07
CA VAL A 51 15.00 5.32 1.27
C VAL A 51 16.07 5.92 2.17
N LYS A 52 17.32 5.41 2.16
CA LYS A 52 18.45 5.96 2.92
C LYS A 52 18.74 7.41 2.50
N ALA A 53 18.84 7.67 1.19
CA ALA A 53 19.05 9.02 0.67
C ALA A 53 17.90 9.97 1.09
N ALA A 54 16.66 9.49 1.08
CA ALA A 54 15.52 10.28 1.55
C ALA A 54 15.60 10.56 3.07
N ALA A 55 16.05 9.60 3.88
CA ALA A 55 16.21 9.77 5.32
C ALA A 55 17.28 10.82 5.65
N GLU A 56 18.40 10.85 4.92
CA GLU A 56 19.44 11.89 5.03
C GLU A 56 18.89 13.30 4.72
N LEU A 57 17.90 13.40 3.82
CA LEU A 57 17.20 14.64 3.50
C LEU A 57 16.11 15.02 4.53
N GLY A 58 15.95 14.24 5.60
CA GLY A 58 14.99 14.51 6.69
C GLY A 58 13.62 13.86 6.53
N ILE A 59 13.48 12.90 5.63
CA ILE A 59 12.27 12.04 5.58
C ILE A 59 12.29 11.11 6.79
N THR A 60 11.18 11.08 7.51
CA THR A 60 11.03 10.24 8.71
C THR A 60 9.88 9.23 8.60
N LYS A 61 9.08 9.37 7.56
CA LYS A 61 7.93 8.50 7.29
C LYS A 61 7.94 8.03 5.85
N VAL A 62 7.85 6.72 5.67
CA VAL A 62 7.74 6.09 4.34
C VAL A 62 6.41 5.39 4.20
N ARG A 63 5.71 5.65 3.10
CA ARG A 63 4.53 4.89 2.70
C ARG A 63 4.83 4.06 1.47
N ILE A 64 4.77 2.76 1.64
CA ILE A 64 4.91 1.79 0.58
C ILE A 64 3.55 1.60 -0.10
N THR A 65 3.56 1.67 -1.41
CA THR A 65 2.39 1.54 -2.27
C THR A 65 2.79 0.87 -3.59
N GLY A 66 1.95 0.92 -4.61
CA GLY A 66 2.22 0.39 -5.94
C GLY A 66 0.93 0.33 -6.73
N GLY A 67 0.81 -0.68 -7.61
CA GLY A 67 -0.47 -1.25 -7.93
C GLY A 67 -1.04 -1.85 -6.65
N GLU A 68 -0.66 -3.11 -6.33
CA GLU A 68 -0.87 -3.67 -4.98
C GLU A 68 0.48 -4.14 -4.41
N PRO A 69 1.00 -3.51 -3.35
CA PRO A 69 2.33 -3.85 -2.84
C PRO A 69 2.43 -5.29 -2.32
N LEU A 70 1.33 -5.88 -1.83
CA LEU A 70 1.32 -7.24 -1.28
C LEU A 70 1.51 -8.34 -2.34
N VAL A 71 1.38 -8.03 -3.64
CA VAL A 71 1.73 -9.01 -4.70
C VAL A 71 3.23 -9.11 -4.94
N LYS A 72 4.03 -8.20 -4.39
CA LYS A 72 5.49 -8.25 -4.50
C LYS A 72 6.05 -9.30 -3.54
N LYS A 73 6.71 -10.32 -4.07
CA LYS A 73 7.17 -11.49 -3.29
C LYS A 73 8.02 -11.14 -2.07
N ASN A 74 8.88 -10.12 -2.18
CA ASN A 74 9.79 -9.68 -1.12
C ASN A 74 9.27 -8.46 -0.33
N ILE A 75 7.95 -8.22 -0.33
CA ILE A 75 7.38 -7.02 0.34
C ILE A 75 7.70 -6.97 1.83
N VAL A 76 7.67 -8.09 2.54
CA VAL A 76 7.99 -8.16 3.97
C VAL A 76 9.45 -7.77 4.23
N SER A 77 10.39 -8.23 3.39
CA SER A 77 11.81 -7.85 3.45
C SER A 77 11.99 -6.34 3.21
N ILE A 78 11.37 -5.81 2.16
CA ILE A 78 11.38 -4.37 1.85
C ILE A 78 10.87 -3.55 3.05
N CYS A 79 9.75 -3.96 3.66
CA CYS A 79 9.19 -3.26 4.83
C CYS A 79 10.17 -3.28 6.02
N ARG A 80 10.74 -4.44 6.31
CA ARG A 80 11.70 -4.61 7.43
C ARG A 80 12.94 -3.73 7.22
N ARG A 81 13.58 -3.86 6.09
CA ARG A 81 14.78 -3.08 5.76
C ARG A 81 14.50 -1.57 5.74
N THR A 82 13.30 -1.17 5.27
CA THR A 82 12.85 0.23 5.34
C THR A 82 12.72 0.71 6.79
N ALA A 83 12.16 -0.13 7.68
CA ALA A 83 11.98 0.21 9.09
C ALA A 83 13.32 0.30 9.85
N GLU A 84 14.34 -0.43 9.39
CA GLU A 84 15.70 -0.43 9.95
C GLU A 84 16.56 0.75 9.49
N VAL A 85 16.15 1.51 8.47
CA VAL A 85 16.90 2.68 8.02
C VAL A 85 16.92 3.76 9.09
N THR A 86 18.12 4.15 9.51
CA THR A 86 18.32 5.22 10.51
C THR A 86 17.62 6.52 10.06
N GLY A 87 16.83 7.12 10.93
CA GLY A 87 16.03 8.31 10.63
C GLY A 87 14.57 8.01 10.26
N ILE A 88 14.24 6.82 9.77
CA ILE A 88 12.86 6.42 9.50
C ILE A 88 12.17 6.03 10.81
N ARG A 89 11.09 6.70 11.12
CA ARG A 89 10.30 6.51 12.37
C ARG A 89 9.01 5.75 12.15
N GLU A 90 8.46 5.81 10.94
CA GLU A 90 7.17 5.20 10.62
C GLU A 90 7.18 4.63 9.20
N VAL A 91 6.90 3.33 9.09
CA VAL A 91 6.59 2.65 7.83
C VAL A 91 5.08 2.42 7.76
N CYS A 92 4.47 2.88 6.67
CA CYS A 92 3.05 2.71 6.38
C CYS A 92 2.88 1.91 5.08
N LEU A 93 1.79 1.17 4.98
CA LEU A 93 1.43 0.44 3.77
C LEU A 93 0.05 0.88 3.28
N THR A 94 -0.11 1.06 1.96
CA THR A 94 -1.43 1.21 1.33
C THR A 94 -1.70 -0.05 0.53
N THR A 95 -2.81 -0.72 0.80
CA THR A 95 -3.17 -2.01 0.19
C THR A 95 -4.69 -2.14 0.00
N ASN A 96 -5.11 -2.99 -0.92
CA ASN A 96 -6.51 -3.39 -1.07
C ASN A 96 -6.95 -4.43 -0.01
N GLY A 97 -6.03 -4.93 0.82
CA GLY A 97 -6.33 -5.81 1.95
C GLY A 97 -6.48 -7.30 1.63
N VAL A 98 -6.69 -7.68 0.37
CA VAL A 98 -7.02 -9.07 -0.02
C VAL A 98 -5.97 -10.11 0.41
N LEU A 99 -4.69 -9.72 0.45
CA LEU A 99 -3.58 -10.62 0.82
C LEU A 99 -3.15 -10.51 2.30
N LEU A 100 -3.83 -9.69 3.10
CA LEU A 100 -3.51 -9.55 4.53
C LEU A 100 -3.71 -10.81 5.36
N PRO A 101 -4.65 -11.73 5.06
CA PRO A 101 -4.75 -12.97 5.84
C PRO A 101 -3.44 -13.76 5.93
N GLN A 102 -2.59 -13.66 4.92
CA GLN A 102 -1.29 -14.35 4.87
C GLN A 102 -0.13 -13.46 5.31
N LEU A 103 -0.27 -12.14 5.23
CA LEU A 103 0.84 -11.19 5.34
C LEU A 103 0.74 -10.23 6.52
N ALA A 104 -0.41 -10.08 7.19
CA ALA A 104 -0.60 -9.09 8.25
C ALA A 104 0.41 -9.28 9.39
N LYS A 105 0.53 -10.50 9.92
CA LYS A 105 1.48 -10.80 10.99
C LYS A 105 2.94 -10.58 10.57
N PRO A 106 3.45 -11.14 9.44
CA PRO A 106 4.79 -10.85 8.96
C PRO A 106 5.07 -9.36 8.73
N LEU A 107 4.10 -8.59 8.23
CA LEU A 107 4.24 -7.15 8.03
C LEU A 107 4.33 -6.38 9.36
N LYS A 108 3.54 -6.77 10.36
CA LYS A 108 3.61 -6.20 11.71
C LYS A 108 4.98 -6.43 12.34
N GLU A 109 5.49 -7.68 12.25
CA GLU A 109 6.81 -8.08 12.71
C GLU A 109 7.95 -7.40 11.94
N ALA A 110 7.74 -7.06 10.68
CA ALA A 110 8.65 -6.27 9.85
C ALA A 110 8.66 -4.76 10.18
N GLY A 111 7.90 -4.32 11.18
CA GLY A 111 7.90 -2.93 11.64
C GLY A 111 6.91 -2.01 10.93
N VAL A 112 5.97 -2.52 10.14
CA VAL A 112 4.88 -1.71 9.59
C VAL A 112 3.98 -1.24 10.75
N LYS A 113 3.82 0.08 10.89
CA LYS A 113 3.07 0.69 12.00
C LYS A 113 1.65 1.07 11.66
N ARG A 114 1.35 1.26 10.39
CA ARG A 114 0.03 1.74 9.93
C ARG A 114 -0.36 1.08 8.61
N LEU A 115 -1.63 0.72 8.50
CA LEU A 115 -2.26 0.30 7.26
C LEU A 115 -3.25 1.35 6.77
N ASN A 116 -3.23 1.60 5.46
CA ASN A 116 -4.30 2.26 4.74
C ASN A 116 -4.94 1.22 3.82
N LEU A 117 -6.19 0.88 4.10
CA LEU A 117 -6.95 -0.09 3.31
C LEU A 117 -7.83 0.66 2.32
N SER A 118 -7.78 0.26 1.06
CA SER A 118 -8.62 0.85 0.01
C SER A 118 -9.96 0.11 -0.03
N LEU A 119 -11.04 0.83 0.25
CA LEU A 119 -12.41 0.31 0.21
C LEU A 119 -13.34 1.44 -0.22
N ASP A 120 -13.94 1.30 -1.38
CA ASP A 120 -14.76 2.35 -1.99
C ASP A 120 -16.25 2.23 -1.64
N THR A 121 -16.69 1.07 -1.15
CA THR A 121 -18.10 0.80 -0.83
C THR A 121 -18.22 -0.32 0.19
N LEU A 122 -19.30 -0.30 0.98
CA LEU A 122 -19.66 -1.36 1.92
C LEU A 122 -20.63 -2.40 1.31
N LYS A 123 -21.15 -2.14 0.10
CA LYS A 123 -22.10 -3.00 -0.60
C LYS A 123 -21.35 -4.04 -1.45
N PRO A 124 -21.50 -5.35 -1.21
CA PRO A 124 -20.74 -6.40 -1.90
C PRO A 124 -20.87 -6.36 -3.44
N GLU A 125 -22.07 -6.07 -3.94
CA GLU A 125 -22.32 -5.95 -5.37
C GLU A 125 -21.60 -4.76 -6.01
N LYS A 126 -21.57 -3.60 -5.33
CA LYS A 126 -20.82 -2.43 -5.78
C LYS A 126 -19.31 -2.69 -5.71
N TYR A 127 -18.83 -3.40 -4.66
CA TYR A 127 -17.42 -3.78 -4.55
C TYR A 127 -16.97 -4.69 -5.70
N ALA A 128 -17.78 -5.74 -6.00
CA ALA A 128 -17.50 -6.62 -7.13
C ALA A 128 -17.52 -5.85 -8.46
N TYR A 129 -18.46 -4.93 -8.64
CA TYR A 129 -18.54 -4.09 -9.83
C TYR A 129 -17.31 -3.20 -10.00
N ILE A 130 -16.92 -2.45 -8.94
CA ILE A 130 -15.82 -1.47 -9.05
C ILE A 130 -14.46 -2.15 -9.20
N THR A 131 -14.22 -3.27 -8.51
CA THR A 131 -12.96 -4.02 -8.53
C THR A 131 -12.85 -5.02 -9.68
N ARG A 132 -13.93 -5.34 -10.37
CA ARG A 132 -14.13 -6.35 -11.42
C ARG A 132 -13.96 -7.81 -10.95
N ILE A 133 -12.92 -8.11 -10.19
CA ILE A 133 -12.54 -9.49 -9.81
C ILE A 133 -12.44 -9.70 -8.31
N GLY A 134 -12.63 -8.65 -7.50
CA GLY A 134 -12.57 -8.71 -6.05
C GLY A 134 -13.88 -9.20 -5.42
N LYS A 135 -13.76 -9.79 -4.24
CA LYS A 135 -14.89 -10.16 -3.38
C LYS A 135 -14.80 -9.39 -2.06
N MET A 136 -15.94 -8.91 -1.57
CA MET A 136 -16.00 -8.18 -0.30
C MET A 136 -15.52 -9.05 0.88
N ASP A 137 -15.78 -10.35 0.84
CA ASP A 137 -15.37 -11.27 1.91
C ASP A 137 -13.84 -11.40 2.01
N ASP A 138 -13.12 -11.33 0.88
CA ASP A 138 -11.64 -11.33 0.89
C ASP A 138 -11.11 -10.06 1.59
N PHE A 139 -11.75 -8.92 1.35
CA PHE A 139 -11.40 -7.67 2.04
C PHE A 139 -11.68 -7.76 3.55
N ARG A 140 -12.86 -8.28 3.94
CA ARG A 140 -13.23 -8.47 5.35
C ARG A 140 -12.25 -9.38 6.07
N ALA A 141 -11.94 -10.53 5.49
CA ALA A 141 -10.93 -11.44 6.04
C ALA A 141 -9.55 -10.75 6.19
N GLY A 142 -9.18 -9.88 5.25
CA GLY A 142 -7.96 -9.09 5.34
C GLY A 142 -7.98 -8.06 6.47
N LEU A 143 -9.11 -7.41 6.69
CA LEU A 143 -9.29 -6.46 7.78
C LEU A 143 -9.23 -7.16 9.15
N ASP A 144 -9.90 -8.31 9.29
CA ASP A 144 -9.87 -9.12 10.50
C ASP A 144 -8.44 -9.59 10.82
N ALA A 145 -7.72 -10.10 9.83
CA ALA A 145 -6.32 -10.49 9.98
C ALA A 145 -5.41 -9.32 10.38
N ALA A 146 -5.71 -8.10 9.94
CA ALA A 146 -4.98 -6.91 10.37
C ALA A 146 -5.21 -6.61 11.86
N PHE A 147 -6.44 -6.74 12.35
CA PHE A 147 -6.75 -6.57 13.78
C PHE A 147 -6.10 -7.68 14.62
N GLU A 148 -6.20 -8.94 14.19
CA GLU A 148 -5.57 -10.09 14.87
C GLU A 148 -4.04 -9.96 14.94
N ALA A 149 -3.41 -9.38 13.92
CA ALA A 149 -1.97 -9.08 13.92
C ALA A 149 -1.61 -7.88 14.81
N GLY A 150 -2.57 -7.21 15.46
CA GLY A 150 -2.36 -6.10 16.37
C GLY A 150 -2.09 -4.76 15.67
N PHE A 151 -2.62 -4.53 14.47
CA PHE A 151 -2.60 -3.19 13.88
C PHE A 151 -3.65 -2.29 14.54
N GLU A 152 -3.20 -1.31 15.30
CA GLU A 152 -4.07 -0.32 15.98
C GLU A 152 -4.40 0.89 15.09
N LYS A 153 -3.55 1.16 14.09
CA LYS A 153 -3.68 2.33 13.21
C LYS A 153 -4.04 1.89 11.79
N ILE A 154 -5.33 1.64 11.61
CA ILE A 154 -5.92 1.31 10.30
C ILE A 154 -6.75 2.50 9.82
N LYS A 155 -6.54 2.91 8.58
CA LYS A 155 -7.33 3.93 7.90
C LYS A 155 -7.97 3.33 6.66
N ILE A 156 -9.26 3.58 6.48
CA ILE A 156 -9.94 3.30 5.22
C ILE A 156 -9.78 4.51 4.31
N ASN A 157 -9.40 4.28 3.06
CA ASN A 157 -9.44 5.25 1.98
C ASN A 157 -10.51 4.83 0.98
N ALA A 158 -11.44 5.73 0.71
CA ALA A 158 -12.46 5.55 -0.31
C ALA A 158 -12.31 6.61 -1.40
N VAL A 159 -12.50 6.21 -2.65
CA VAL A 159 -12.70 7.13 -3.78
C VAL A 159 -14.20 7.39 -3.88
N LEU A 160 -14.61 8.63 -3.57
CA LEU A 160 -16.00 9.03 -3.69
C LEU A 160 -16.35 9.23 -5.17
N ILE A 161 -17.39 8.53 -5.63
CA ILE A 161 -17.87 8.54 -7.01
C ILE A 161 -19.33 8.94 -7.00
N GLY A 162 -19.65 10.14 -7.55
CA GLY A 162 -21.00 10.67 -7.59
C GLY A 162 -21.97 9.72 -8.31
N GLY A 163 -23.13 9.49 -7.71
CA GLY A 163 -24.15 8.57 -8.19
C GLY A 163 -23.81 7.07 -8.05
N PHE A 164 -22.71 6.75 -7.36
CA PHE A 164 -22.30 5.36 -7.16
C PHE A 164 -22.17 4.98 -5.68
N ASN A 165 -21.35 5.66 -4.90
CA ASN A 165 -21.10 5.37 -3.49
C ASN A 165 -21.23 6.60 -2.58
N ASP A 166 -21.78 7.68 -3.07
CA ASP A 166 -22.04 8.91 -2.35
C ASP A 166 -23.26 8.84 -1.41
N ASP A 167 -23.92 7.69 -1.39
CA ASP A 167 -25.04 7.34 -0.50
C ASP A 167 -24.63 6.48 0.72
N GLU A 168 -23.31 6.24 0.92
CA GLU A 168 -22.75 5.34 1.95
C GLU A 168 -21.97 6.04 3.05
#